data_b0ce8adec61b303225e13dd94f916c6d
#
_entry.id   b0ce8adec61b303225e13dd94f916c6d
#
_cell.length_a   1.000
_cell.length_b   1.000
_cell.length_c   1.000
_cell.angle_alpha   90.00
_cell.angle_beta   90.00
_cell.angle_gamma   90.00
#
_symmetry.space_group_name_H-M   'P 1'
#
loop_
_entity.id
_entity.type
_entity.pdbx_description
1 polymer ?
#
loop_
_entity_poly.entity_id
_entity_poly.type
_entity_poly.pdbx_seq_one_letter_code
_entity_poly.pdbx_strand_id
1 'polypeptide(L)'
;MAEDSALSEFKLGVKLLRKGEPGEAFQYLRHAAELDQKNPYYLSFLGVSVARSQRKWAAAVELCEKALSLRRNEAQLYLNLAEVYLSAGQRDDAVAVLDKGLIYFGADARIKRARANLGKRRSPVLPFLDRGHILNRSLGKLRRRVSG
;
A
#
# COMPACT_ATOMS: atom_id res chain seq x y z
N MET A 1 20.67 -0.25 -21.63
CA MET A 1 20.00 0.96 -22.18
C MET A 1 18.53 1.05 -21.75
N ALA A 2 17.69 0.08 -22.02
CA ALA A 2 16.29 0.11 -21.54
C ALA A 2 16.16 0.03 -20.01
N GLU A 3 16.97 -0.79 -19.34
CA GLU A 3 17.02 -0.89 -17.88
C GLU A 3 17.48 0.40 -17.21
N ASP A 4 18.46 1.08 -17.77
CA ASP A 4 18.93 2.38 -17.26
C ASP A 4 17.84 3.45 -17.41
N SER A 5 17.07 3.39 -18.51
CA SER A 5 15.93 4.27 -18.74
C SER A 5 14.82 4.01 -17.72
N ALA A 6 14.42 2.74 -17.52
CA ALA A 6 13.39 2.36 -16.56
C ALA A 6 13.75 2.78 -15.12
N LEU A 7 15.01 2.57 -14.73
CA LEU A 7 15.51 2.97 -13.41
C LEU A 7 15.52 4.49 -13.23
N SER A 8 15.87 5.23 -14.26
CA SER A 8 15.87 6.70 -14.25
C SER A 8 14.45 7.24 -14.08
N GLU A 9 13.50 6.73 -14.86
CA GLU A 9 12.07 7.06 -14.75
C GLU A 9 11.53 6.73 -13.35
N PHE A 10 11.85 5.55 -12.85
CA PHE A 10 11.44 5.13 -11.51
C PHE A 10 11.97 6.07 -10.42
N LYS A 11 13.26 6.40 -10.44
CA LYS A 11 13.86 7.31 -9.46
C LYS A 11 13.19 8.68 -9.46
N LEU A 12 12.88 9.21 -10.64
CA LEU A 12 12.19 10.48 -10.78
C LEU A 12 10.76 10.39 -10.25
N GLY A 13 10.03 9.33 -10.61
CA GLY A 13 8.67 9.10 -10.10
C GLY A 13 8.61 9.01 -8.58
N VAL A 14 9.53 8.27 -7.95
CA VAL A 14 9.62 8.17 -6.47
C VAL A 14 9.93 9.54 -5.85
N LYS A 15 10.83 10.32 -6.46
CA LYS A 15 11.14 11.67 -6.00
C LYS A 15 9.91 12.59 -6.04
N LEU A 16 9.13 12.51 -7.10
CA LEU A 16 7.88 13.28 -7.25
C LEU A 16 6.82 12.85 -6.22
N LEU A 17 6.67 11.55 -5.93
CA LEU A 17 5.80 11.08 -4.86
C LEU A 17 6.18 11.67 -3.50
N ARG A 18 7.49 11.75 -3.19
CA ARG A 18 7.99 12.35 -1.94
C ARG A 18 7.74 13.85 -1.85
N LYS A 19 7.72 14.53 -2.99
CA LYS A 19 7.37 15.96 -3.08
C LYS A 19 5.86 16.24 -2.98
N GLY A 20 5.03 15.19 -3.02
CA GLY A 20 3.58 15.34 -3.02
C GLY A 20 2.99 15.66 -4.40
N GLU A 21 3.66 15.25 -5.46
CA GLU A 21 3.27 15.44 -6.86
C GLU A 21 2.88 14.10 -7.51
N PRO A 22 1.82 13.41 -7.01
CA PRO A 22 1.50 12.04 -7.44
C PRO A 22 1.00 11.95 -8.89
N GLY A 23 0.42 13.02 -9.42
CA GLY A 23 -0.04 13.08 -10.82
C GLY A 23 1.10 13.03 -11.81
N GLU A 24 2.16 13.81 -11.56
CA GLU A 24 3.38 13.75 -12.37
C GLU A 24 4.13 12.44 -12.16
N ALA A 25 4.26 12.01 -10.90
CA ALA A 25 4.89 10.73 -10.56
C ALA A 25 4.27 9.56 -11.32
N PHE A 26 2.95 9.57 -11.51
CA PHE A 26 2.24 8.52 -12.23
C PHE A 26 2.78 8.32 -13.66
N GLN A 27 3.09 9.38 -14.39
CA GLN A 27 3.58 9.27 -15.77
C GLN A 27 4.93 8.55 -15.82
N TYR A 28 5.85 8.93 -14.94
CA TYR A 28 7.19 8.32 -14.87
C TYR A 28 7.13 6.87 -14.36
N LEU A 29 6.34 6.60 -13.31
CA LEU A 29 6.22 5.26 -12.76
C LEU A 29 5.49 4.30 -13.70
N ARG A 30 4.51 4.78 -14.45
CA ARG A 30 3.85 4.01 -15.50
C ARG A 30 4.85 3.62 -16.58
N HIS A 31 5.63 4.57 -17.08
CA HIS A 31 6.63 4.31 -18.12
C HIS A 31 7.70 3.32 -17.64
N ALA A 32 8.19 3.47 -16.40
CA ALA A 32 9.10 2.48 -15.82
C ALA A 32 8.50 1.08 -15.75
N ALA A 33 7.24 0.95 -15.34
CA ALA A 33 6.54 -0.33 -15.29
C ALA A 33 6.23 -0.93 -16.66
N GLU A 34 6.03 -0.11 -17.69
CA GLU A 34 5.88 -0.54 -19.09
C GLU A 34 7.19 -1.11 -19.64
N LEU A 35 8.33 -0.52 -19.27
CA LEU A 35 9.67 -0.97 -19.68
C LEU A 35 10.09 -2.28 -18.98
N ASP A 36 9.68 -2.48 -17.72
CA ASP A 36 9.93 -3.73 -16.98
C ASP A 36 8.70 -4.12 -16.16
N GLN A 37 7.81 -4.90 -16.79
CA GLN A 37 6.53 -5.32 -16.23
C GLN A 37 6.66 -6.35 -15.09
N LYS A 38 7.83 -6.90 -14.85
CA LYS A 38 8.11 -7.88 -13.79
C LYS A 38 8.87 -7.28 -12.62
N ASN A 39 9.15 -5.99 -12.64
CA ASN A 39 9.82 -5.33 -11.53
C ASN A 39 8.81 -4.99 -10.41
N PRO A 40 8.92 -5.65 -9.25
CA PRO A 40 7.96 -5.46 -8.17
C PRO A 40 7.96 -4.03 -7.60
N TYR A 41 9.10 -3.36 -7.59
CA TYR A 41 9.18 -1.98 -7.13
C TYR A 41 8.42 -1.02 -8.06
N TYR A 42 8.57 -1.18 -9.38
CA TYR A 42 7.90 -0.33 -10.35
C TYR A 42 6.39 -0.47 -10.25
N LEU A 43 5.88 -1.71 -10.16
CA LEU A 43 4.46 -1.99 -9.99
C LEU A 43 3.91 -1.43 -8.66
N SER A 44 4.63 -1.62 -7.58
CA SER A 44 4.21 -1.20 -6.24
C SER A 44 4.13 0.33 -6.11
N PHE A 45 5.15 1.04 -6.57
CA PHE A 45 5.13 2.51 -6.57
C PHE A 45 4.15 3.11 -7.57
N LEU A 46 3.91 2.44 -8.72
CA LEU A 46 2.83 2.78 -9.61
C LEU A 46 1.47 2.68 -8.90
N GLY A 47 1.25 1.62 -8.12
CA GLY A 47 0.06 1.46 -7.29
C GLY A 47 -0.14 2.64 -6.32
N VAL A 48 0.92 3.07 -5.63
CA VAL A 48 0.87 4.25 -4.73
C VAL A 48 0.48 5.51 -5.51
N SER A 49 1.07 5.73 -6.69
CA SER A 49 0.76 6.91 -7.51
C SER A 49 -0.69 6.91 -8.00
N VAL A 50 -1.22 5.75 -8.43
CA VAL A 50 -2.62 5.57 -8.83
C VAL A 50 -3.58 5.87 -7.67
N ALA A 51 -3.26 5.38 -6.47
CA ALA A 51 -4.06 5.65 -5.27
C ALA A 51 -4.12 7.15 -4.96
N ARG A 52 -2.97 7.81 -4.95
CA ARG A 52 -2.86 9.22 -4.57
C ARG A 52 -3.38 10.19 -5.62
N SER A 53 -3.18 9.90 -6.92
CA SER A 53 -3.54 10.82 -8.01
C SER A 53 -4.93 10.59 -8.57
N GLN A 54 -5.37 9.33 -8.66
CA GLN A 54 -6.60 8.94 -9.35
C GLN A 54 -7.68 8.38 -8.43
N ARG A 55 -7.33 8.05 -7.18
CA ARG A 55 -8.23 7.42 -6.20
C ARG A 55 -8.86 6.11 -6.70
N LYS A 56 -8.20 5.42 -7.61
CA LYS A 56 -8.60 4.10 -8.14
C LYS A 56 -8.07 3.00 -7.21
N TRP A 57 -8.74 2.85 -6.05
CA TRP A 57 -8.25 2.02 -4.95
C TRP A 57 -8.07 0.56 -5.34
N ALA A 58 -9.03 -0.04 -6.04
CA ALA A 58 -8.97 -1.43 -6.45
C ALA A 58 -7.78 -1.70 -7.39
N ALA A 59 -7.58 -0.85 -8.40
CA ALA A 59 -6.46 -0.97 -9.32
C ALA A 59 -5.10 -0.78 -8.61
N ALA A 60 -5.03 0.15 -7.66
CA ALA A 60 -3.83 0.39 -6.87
C ALA A 60 -3.48 -0.81 -5.99
N VAL A 61 -4.45 -1.42 -5.32
CA VAL A 61 -4.26 -2.64 -4.53
C VAL A 61 -3.79 -3.78 -5.41
N GLU A 62 -4.42 -4.00 -6.56
CA GLU A 62 -4.05 -5.06 -7.51
C GLU A 62 -2.57 -4.94 -7.96
N LEU A 63 -2.11 -3.73 -8.27
CA LEU A 63 -0.70 -3.49 -8.63
C LEU A 63 0.26 -3.85 -7.49
N CYS A 64 -0.07 -3.46 -6.26
CA CYS A 64 0.75 -3.76 -5.09
C CYS A 64 0.71 -5.26 -4.75
N GLU A 65 -0.43 -5.92 -4.86
CA GLU A 65 -0.55 -7.38 -4.65
C GLU A 65 0.21 -8.17 -5.71
N LYS A 66 0.15 -7.74 -6.97
CA LYS A 66 0.96 -8.32 -8.05
C LYS A 66 2.45 -8.18 -7.74
N ALA A 67 2.90 -7.03 -7.26
CA ALA A 67 4.28 -6.82 -6.83
C ALA A 67 4.69 -7.81 -5.73
N LEU A 68 3.86 -7.99 -4.71
CA LEU A 68 4.09 -8.97 -3.63
C LEU A 68 4.08 -10.42 -4.12
N SER A 69 3.28 -10.76 -5.15
CA SER A 69 3.30 -12.10 -5.75
C SER A 69 4.61 -12.39 -6.47
N LEU A 70 5.24 -11.37 -7.03
CA LEU A 70 6.54 -11.48 -7.69
C LEU A 70 7.70 -11.59 -6.68
N ARG A 71 7.63 -10.87 -5.56
CA ARG A 71 8.67 -10.86 -4.53
C ARG A 71 8.09 -10.56 -3.14
N ARG A 72 7.99 -11.58 -2.30
CA ARG A 72 7.41 -11.46 -0.94
C ARG A 72 8.40 -10.99 0.12
N ASN A 73 9.69 -11.06 -0.15
CA ASN A 73 10.76 -10.77 0.80
C ASN A 73 11.33 -9.35 0.65
N GLU A 74 10.44 -8.38 0.39
CA GLU A 74 10.81 -6.96 0.27
C GLU A 74 9.91 -6.09 1.15
N ALA A 75 10.47 -5.53 2.19
CA ALA A 75 9.74 -4.73 3.18
C ALA A 75 8.99 -3.54 2.56
N GLN A 76 9.59 -2.89 1.55
CA GLN A 76 9.00 -1.74 0.88
C GLN A 76 7.65 -2.05 0.23
N LEU A 77 7.44 -3.27 -0.28
CA LEU A 77 6.19 -3.65 -0.93
C LEU A 77 5.02 -3.71 0.06
N TYR A 78 5.27 -4.16 1.29
CA TYR A 78 4.28 -4.13 2.38
C TYR A 78 3.95 -2.70 2.81
N LEU A 79 4.95 -1.83 2.89
CA LEU A 79 4.75 -0.41 3.20
C LEU A 79 3.91 0.27 2.13
N ASN A 80 4.18 0.03 0.86
CA ASN A 80 3.43 0.61 -0.24
C ASN A 80 1.97 0.12 -0.27
N LEU A 81 1.73 -1.17 -0.08
CA LEU A 81 0.36 -1.70 -0.01
C LEU A 81 -0.41 -1.13 1.20
N ALA A 82 0.25 -1.05 2.35
CA ALA A 82 -0.36 -0.42 3.53
C ALA A 82 -0.71 1.05 3.28
N GLU A 83 0.14 1.79 2.60
CA GLU A 83 -0.12 3.18 2.21
C GLU A 83 -1.33 3.30 1.27
N VAL A 84 -1.45 2.41 0.28
CA VAL A 84 -2.61 2.36 -0.62
C VAL A 84 -3.90 2.13 0.19
N TYR A 85 -3.91 1.17 1.12
CA TYR A 85 -5.06 0.92 1.98
C TYR A 85 -5.39 2.13 2.88
N LEU A 86 -4.39 2.80 3.44
CA LEU A 86 -4.60 4.03 4.24
C LEU A 86 -5.20 5.16 3.41
N SER A 87 -4.70 5.35 2.19
CA SER A 87 -5.24 6.35 1.26
C SER A 87 -6.70 6.07 0.91
N ALA A 88 -7.10 4.80 0.86
CA ALA A 88 -8.48 4.36 0.65
C ALA A 88 -9.35 4.41 1.91
N GLY A 89 -8.81 4.80 3.06
CA GLY A 89 -9.51 4.76 4.35
C GLY A 89 -9.69 3.36 4.94
N GLN A 90 -9.01 2.36 4.37
CA GLN A 90 -9.08 0.94 4.77
C GLN A 90 -7.99 0.63 5.82
N ARG A 91 -8.15 1.22 7.00
CA ARG A 91 -7.16 1.15 8.07
C ARG A 91 -6.91 -0.29 8.58
N ASP A 92 -7.96 -1.09 8.68
CA ASP A 92 -7.83 -2.46 9.17
C ASP A 92 -7.05 -3.36 8.20
N ASP A 93 -7.24 -3.13 6.89
CA ASP A 93 -6.47 -3.82 5.86
C ASP A 93 -4.99 -3.39 5.89
N ALA A 94 -4.72 -2.10 6.08
CA ALA A 94 -3.36 -1.59 6.26
C ALA A 94 -2.67 -2.22 7.48
N VAL A 95 -3.37 -2.33 8.61
CA VAL A 95 -2.87 -3.00 9.81
C VAL A 95 -2.54 -4.48 9.52
N ALA A 96 -3.43 -5.19 8.84
CA ALA A 96 -3.23 -6.60 8.50
C ALA A 96 -2.00 -6.81 7.60
N VAL A 97 -1.78 -5.93 6.63
CA VAL A 97 -0.61 -5.97 5.74
C VAL A 97 0.68 -5.71 6.52
N LEU A 98 0.69 -4.73 7.41
CA LEU A 98 1.87 -4.43 8.22
C LEU A 98 2.15 -5.54 9.24
N ASP A 99 1.13 -6.13 9.85
CA ASP A 99 1.29 -7.29 10.74
C ASP A 99 1.89 -8.48 9.98
N LYS A 100 1.46 -8.71 8.74
CA LYS A 100 2.05 -9.72 7.86
C LYS A 100 3.51 -9.38 7.49
N GLY A 101 3.80 -8.12 7.21
CA GLY A 101 5.17 -7.65 6.97
C GLY A 101 6.07 -7.87 8.18
N LEU A 102 5.58 -7.69 9.40
CA LEU A 102 6.34 -7.94 10.64
C LEU A 102 6.71 -9.41 10.83
N ILE A 103 5.96 -10.36 10.28
CA ILE A 103 6.32 -11.78 10.31
C ILE A 103 7.63 -12.02 9.56
N TYR A 104 7.82 -11.36 8.41
CA TYR A 104 9.01 -11.50 7.58
C TYR A 104 10.14 -10.53 7.98
N PHE A 105 9.80 -9.34 8.45
CA PHE A 105 10.71 -8.22 8.68
C PHE A 105 10.56 -7.64 10.08
N GLY A 106 10.49 -8.48 11.10
CA GLY A 106 10.30 -8.05 12.49
C GLY A 106 11.36 -7.07 13.01
N ALA A 107 12.55 -7.01 12.38
CA ALA A 107 13.60 -6.06 12.71
C ALA A 107 13.54 -4.75 11.89
N ASP A 108 12.73 -4.67 10.83
CA ASP A 108 12.64 -3.47 9.99
C ASP A 108 11.94 -2.31 10.73
N ALA A 109 12.71 -1.27 11.03
CA ALA A 109 12.24 -0.12 11.79
C ALA A 109 11.12 0.65 11.07
N ARG A 110 11.07 0.62 9.74
CA ARG A 110 10.06 1.33 8.94
C ARG A 110 8.70 0.67 9.12
N ILE A 111 8.63 -0.67 9.03
CA ILE A 111 7.38 -1.43 9.25
C ILE A 111 6.93 -1.31 10.70
N LYS A 112 7.84 -1.43 11.68
CA LYS A 112 7.53 -1.24 13.10
C LYS A 112 6.91 0.14 13.35
N ARG A 113 7.52 1.19 12.81
CA ARG A 113 7.03 2.57 12.96
C ARG A 113 5.68 2.76 12.29
N ALA A 114 5.52 2.31 11.05
CA ALA A 114 4.26 2.39 10.33
C ALA A 114 3.13 1.67 11.09
N ARG A 115 3.40 0.49 11.62
CA ARG A 115 2.45 -0.29 12.42
C ARG A 115 2.11 0.40 13.74
N ALA A 116 3.11 0.92 14.45
CA ALA A 116 2.91 1.63 15.71
C ALA A 116 2.07 2.90 15.54
N ASN A 117 2.28 3.66 14.46
CA ASN A 117 1.51 4.87 14.14
C ASN A 117 0.01 4.59 13.93
N LEU A 118 -0.36 3.36 13.56
CA LEU A 118 -1.76 2.94 13.42
C LEU A 118 -2.39 2.49 14.74
N GLY A 119 -1.60 2.30 15.79
CA GLY A 119 -2.07 1.83 17.09
C GLY A 119 -2.59 0.38 17.06
N LYS A 120 -3.25 -0.02 18.14
CA LYS A 120 -3.79 -1.38 18.28
C LYS A 120 -5.00 -1.60 17.37
N ARG A 121 -5.07 -2.79 16.77
CA ARG A 121 -6.22 -3.21 16.00
C ARG A 121 -7.45 -3.33 16.91
N ARG A 122 -8.56 -2.67 16.55
CA ARG A 122 -9.81 -2.76 17.31
C ARG A 122 -10.41 -4.17 17.21
N SER A 123 -10.98 -4.67 18.31
CA SER A 123 -11.72 -5.92 18.30
C SER A 123 -12.93 -5.85 17.37
N PRO A 124 -13.35 -6.95 16.71
CA PRO A 124 -14.59 -6.98 15.95
C PRO A 124 -15.78 -6.55 16.83
N VAL A 125 -16.73 -5.83 16.25
CA VAL A 125 -17.95 -5.43 16.96
C VAL A 125 -18.81 -6.66 17.28
N LEU A 126 -18.80 -7.62 16.37
CA LEU A 126 -19.45 -8.92 16.54
C LEU A 126 -18.35 -10.00 16.62
N PRO A 127 -17.98 -10.46 17.82
CA PRO A 127 -16.83 -11.34 17.99
C PRO A 127 -17.01 -12.75 17.40
N PHE A 128 -18.25 -13.17 17.14
CA PHE A 128 -18.55 -14.45 16.53
C PHE A 128 -18.53 -14.44 14.98
N LEU A 129 -18.34 -13.26 14.38
CA LEU A 129 -18.20 -13.11 12.93
C LEU A 129 -16.77 -12.72 12.57
N ASP A 130 -16.30 -13.23 11.43
CA ASP A 130 -15.03 -12.81 10.86
C ASP A 130 -15.02 -11.29 10.64
N ARG A 131 -13.83 -10.68 10.76
CA ARG A 131 -13.64 -9.23 10.55
C ARG A 131 -13.99 -8.79 9.14
N GLY A 132 -13.83 -9.68 8.15
CA GLY A 132 -14.22 -9.47 6.77
C GLY A 132 -15.71 -9.45 6.54
N HIS A 133 -16.50 -9.95 7.50
CA HIS A 133 -17.95 -10.00 7.36
C HIS A 133 -18.56 -8.60 7.23
N ILE A 134 -19.51 -8.45 6.31
CA ILE A 134 -20.14 -7.16 5.98
C ILE A 134 -20.67 -6.44 7.22
N LEU A 135 -21.33 -7.16 8.14
CA LEU A 135 -21.87 -6.59 9.38
C LEU A 135 -20.78 -6.03 10.29
N ASN A 136 -19.65 -6.73 10.48
CA ASN A 136 -18.53 -6.24 11.26
C ASN A 136 -17.88 -5.00 10.63
N ARG A 137 -17.78 -4.97 9.31
CA ARG A 137 -17.23 -3.82 8.57
C ARG A 137 -18.13 -2.60 8.69
N SER A 138 -19.45 -2.77 8.54
CA SER A 138 -20.43 -1.69 8.65
C SER A 138 -20.51 -1.12 10.06
N LEU A 139 -20.61 -1.98 11.07
CA LEU A 139 -20.66 -1.58 12.48
C LEU A 139 -19.33 -0.96 12.95
N GLY A 140 -18.20 -1.46 12.46
CA GLY A 140 -16.89 -0.87 12.73
C GLY A 140 -16.74 0.54 12.16
N LYS A 141 -17.33 0.83 10.97
CA LYS A 141 -17.39 2.17 10.38
C LYS A 141 -18.26 3.13 11.20
N LEU A 142 -19.42 2.66 11.66
CA LEU A 142 -20.31 3.44 12.53
C LEU A 142 -19.62 3.79 13.86
N ARG A 143 -18.98 2.81 14.51
CA ARG A 143 -18.23 3.06 15.76
C ARG A 143 -17.12 4.10 15.59
N ARG A 144 -16.43 4.13 14.45
CA ARG A 144 -15.41 5.15 14.15
C ARG A 144 -15.99 6.55 13.99
N ARG A 145 -17.21 6.68 13.44
CA ARG A 145 -17.91 7.96 13.29
C ARG A 145 -18.38 8.53 14.63
N VAL A 146 -18.73 7.68 15.57
CA VAL A 146 -19.24 8.10 16.90
C VAL A 146 -18.10 8.40 17.87
N SER A 147 -16.91 7.79 17.69
CA SER A 147 -15.75 7.95 18.58
C SER A 147 -14.76 9.04 18.12
N GLY A 148 -15.00 9.67 16.99
CA GLY A 148 -14.26 10.80 16.47
C GLY A 148 -15.04 12.07 16.78
#